data_81a9fb915595eb491a47914347e01ad6
#
_entry.id   81a9fb915595eb491a47914347e01ad6
#
_cell.length_a   1.000
_cell.length_b   1.000
_cell.length_c   1.000
_cell.angle_alpha   90.00
_cell.angle_beta   90.00
_cell.angle_gamma   90.00
#
_symmetry.space_group_name_H-M   'P 1'
#
loop_
_entity.id
_entity.type
_entity.pdbx_description
1 polymer ?
#
loop_
_entity_poly.entity_id
_entity_poly.type
_entity_poly.pdbx_seq_one_letter_code
_entity_poly.pdbx_strand_id
1 'polypeptide(L)'
;VGFSLIRTVSDEAELLLIAVAPACRRQGVGRKLLDDFIDHALQSGATRLHLEVREGNPAIAMYRSAGFSTAGRRRKYYRGRGGGEFDALTLARQL
;
A
#
# COMPACT_ATOMS: atom_id res chain seq x y z
N VAL A 1 16.83 -2.24 -6.31
CA VAL A 1 16.16 -1.00 -6.01
C VAL A 1 14.66 -1.17 -6.22
N GLY A 2 13.88 -0.25 -5.75
CA GLY A 2 12.44 -0.29 -5.89
C GLY A 2 11.87 1.04 -6.31
N PHE A 3 10.57 1.07 -6.55
CA PHE A 3 9.84 2.29 -6.88
C PHE A 3 8.40 2.22 -6.38
N SER A 4 7.74 3.37 -6.34
CA SER A 4 6.32 3.45 -6.01
C SER A 4 5.59 4.29 -7.06
N LEU A 5 4.30 3.99 -7.24
CA LEU A 5 3.38 4.79 -8.02
C LEU A 5 2.34 5.39 -7.09
N ILE A 6 2.08 6.68 -7.25
CA ILE A 6 1.24 7.46 -6.37
C ILE A 6 0.23 8.24 -7.22
N ARG A 7 -1.01 8.32 -6.74
CA ARG A 7 -2.02 9.20 -7.33
C ARG A 7 -2.56 10.11 -6.24
N THR A 8 -2.62 11.41 -6.53
CA THR A 8 -3.19 12.39 -5.60
C THR A 8 -4.41 13.03 -6.24
N VAL A 9 -5.53 13.01 -5.50
CA VAL A 9 -6.78 13.63 -5.91
C VAL A 9 -7.29 14.44 -4.72
N SER A 10 -7.42 15.77 -4.92
CA SER A 10 -7.84 16.67 -3.86
C SER A 10 -6.88 16.56 -2.66
N ASP A 11 -7.37 16.23 -1.46
CA ASP A 11 -6.57 16.09 -0.24
C ASP A 11 -6.26 14.63 0.11
N GLU A 12 -6.53 13.71 -0.80
CA GLU A 12 -6.23 12.28 -0.62
C GLU A 12 -5.08 11.85 -1.52
N ALA A 13 -4.22 10.98 -1.00
CA ALA A 13 -3.16 10.36 -1.76
C ALA A 13 -3.34 8.85 -1.75
N GLU A 14 -3.23 8.23 -2.91
CA GLU A 14 -3.34 6.80 -3.07
C GLU A 14 -2.00 6.20 -3.49
N LEU A 15 -1.56 5.19 -2.77
CA LEU A 15 -0.41 4.38 -3.16
C LEU A 15 -0.90 3.28 -4.11
N LEU A 16 -0.56 3.41 -5.39
CA LEU A 16 -1.00 2.44 -6.40
C LEU A 16 -0.12 1.21 -6.44
N LEU A 17 1.18 1.38 -6.22
CA LEU A 17 2.13 0.28 -6.35
C LEU A 17 3.42 0.58 -5.60
N ILE A 18 3.91 -0.42 -4.87
CA ILE A 18 5.30 -0.48 -4.45
C ILE A 18 5.92 -1.72 -5.09
N ALA A 19 7.02 -1.55 -5.80
CA ALA A 19 7.77 -2.64 -6.39
C ALA A 19 9.21 -2.61 -5.92
N VAL A 20 9.71 -3.76 -5.49
CA VAL A 20 11.07 -3.91 -4.98
C VAL A 20 11.74 -5.05 -5.75
N ALA A 21 12.95 -4.81 -6.28
CA ALA A 21 13.72 -5.85 -6.95
C ALA A 21 13.92 -7.05 -5.99
N PRO A 22 13.82 -8.30 -6.48
CA PRO A 22 13.91 -9.48 -5.61
C PRO A 22 15.16 -9.51 -4.74
N ALA A 23 16.30 -9.07 -5.27
CA ALA A 23 17.56 -9.03 -4.53
C ALA A 23 17.56 -8.01 -3.38
N CYS A 24 16.65 -7.05 -3.39
CA CYS A 24 16.55 -5.99 -2.39
C CYS A 24 15.41 -6.22 -1.39
N ARG A 25 14.63 -7.28 -1.55
CA ARG A 25 13.55 -7.60 -0.62
C ARG A 25 14.11 -7.92 0.75
N ARG A 26 13.37 -7.53 1.80
CA ARG A 26 13.77 -7.72 3.21
C ARG A 26 14.97 -6.86 3.63
N GLN A 27 15.37 -5.88 2.82
CA GLN A 27 16.43 -4.94 3.17
C GLN A 27 15.87 -3.56 3.56
N GLY A 28 14.59 -3.48 3.89
CA GLY A 28 13.96 -2.24 4.28
C GLY A 28 13.60 -1.30 3.11
N VAL A 29 13.81 -1.72 1.87
CA VAL A 29 13.53 -0.87 0.70
C VAL A 29 12.04 -0.57 0.57
N GLY A 30 11.17 -1.58 0.76
CA GLY A 30 9.72 -1.38 0.70
C GLY A 30 9.24 -0.41 1.77
N ARG A 31 9.77 -0.52 2.99
CA ARG A 31 9.43 0.40 4.09
C ARG A 31 9.90 1.82 3.77
N LYS A 32 11.10 1.97 3.22
CA LYS A 32 11.59 3.28 2.83
C LYS A 32 10.72 3.92 1.76
N LEU A 33 10.30 3.17 0.76
CA LEU A 33 9.38 3.67 -0.28
C LEU A 33 8.03 4.09 0.33
N LEU A 34 7.53 3.34 1.29
CA LEU A 34 6.30 3.70 2.00
C LEU A 34 6.49 4.98 2.81
N ASP A 35 7.60 5.10 3.54
CA ASP A 35 7.91 6.31 4.30
C ASP A 35 8.05 7.53 3.38
N ASP A 36 8.70 7.38 2.24
CA ASP A 36 8.83 8.44 1.23
C ASP A 36 7.46 8.86 0.68
N PHE A 37 6.57 7.91 0.44
CA PHE A 37 5.20 8.19 0.03
C PHE A 37 4.46 9.03 1.08
N ILE A 38 4.56 8.63 2.36
CA ILE A 38 3.91 9.34 3.45
C ILE A 38 4.44 10.77 3.55
N ASP A 39 5.76 10.95 3.49
CA ASP A 39 6.39 12.26 3.56
C ASP A 39 5.97 13.15 2.38
N HIS A 40 5.96 12.60 1.18
CA HIS A 40 5.51 13.33 -0.01
C HIS A 40 4.05 13.76 0.12
N ALA A 41 3.19 12.88 0.60
CA ALA A 41 1.79 13.17 0.80
C ALA A 41 1.58 14.29 1.83
N LEU A 42 2.32 14.24 2.95
CA LEU A 42 2.27 15.30 3.96
C LEU A 42 2.67 16.65 3.38
N GLN A 43 3.77 16.69 2.61
CA GLN A 43 4.26 17.92 1.98
C GLN A 43 3.30 18.46 0.93
N SER A 44 2.54 17.59 0.29
CA SER A 44 1.55 17.96 -0.72
C SER A 44 0.21 18.42 -0.14
N GLY A 45 0.05 18.38 1.19
CA GLY A 45 -1.18 18.78 1.86
C GLY A 45 -2.25 17.70 1.92
N ALA A 46 -1.91 16.45 1.65
CA ALA A 46 -2.86 15.35 1.78
C ALA A 46 -3.26 15.17 3.25
N THR A 47 -4.53 14.88 3.49
CA THR A 47 -5.07 14.62 4.83
C THR A 47 -5.37 13.16 5.06
N ARG A 48 -5.41 12.36 4.01
CA ARG A 48 -5.70 10.93 4.09
C ARG A 48 -4.90 10.16 3.05
N LEU A 49 -4.39 9.00 3.48
CA LEU A 49 -3.70 8.05 2.62
C LEU A 49 -4.54 6.77 2.50
N HIS A 50 -4.51 6.15 1.34
CA HIS A 50 -5.13 4.84 1.18
C HIS A 50 -4.40 4.02 0.11
N LEU A 51 -4.59 2.71 0.18
CA LEU A 51 -4.06 1.76 -0.78
C LEU A 51 -4.97 0.54 -0.83
N GLU A 52 -4.85 -0.24 -1.89
CA GLU A 52 -5.54 -1.50 -2.01
C GLU A 52 -4.50 -2.63 -2.09
N VAL A 53 -4.75 -3.72 -1.37
CA VAL A 53 -3.82 -4.84 -1.27
C VAL A 53 -4.63 -6.14 -1.20
N ARG A 54 -4.08 -7.21 -1.77
CA ARG A 54 -4.67 -8.54 -1.68
C ARG A 54 -4.58 -9.05 -0.24
N GLU A 55 -5.67 -9.61 0.28
CA GLU A 55 -5.67 -10.29 1.57
C GLU A 55 -4.62 -11.41 1.57
N GLY A 56 -3.86 -11.51 2.64
CA GLY A 56 -2.76 -12.47 2.76
C GLY A 56 -1.42 -11.99 2.22
N ASN A 57 -1.38 -10.79 1.61
CA ASN A 57 -0.11 -10.24 1.15
C ASN A 57 0.79 -9.95 2.36
N PRO A 58 2.05 -10.43 2.36
CA PRO A 58 2.97 -10.20 3.48
C PRO A 58 3.23 -8.72 3.78
N ALA A 59 3.07 -7.83 2.81
CA ALA A 59 3.26 -6.40 3.00
C ALA A 59 2.22 -5.76 3.93
N ILE A 60 1.10 -6.43 4.21
CA ILE A 60 0.05 -5.90 5.09
C ILE A 60 0.63 -5.55 6.47
N ALA A 61 1.49 -6.40 7.02
CA ALA A 61 2.12 -6.13 8.31
C ALA A 61 2.92 -4.82 8.30
N MET A 62 3.63 -4.56 7.21
CA MET A 62 4.38 -3.32 7.02
C MET A 62 3.44 -2.11 6.99
N TYR A 63 2.35 -2.19 6.26
CA TYR A 63 1.38 -1.10 6.20
C TYR A 63 0.76 -0.82 7.57
N ARG A 64 0.37 -1.87 8.29
CA ARG A 64 -0.20 -1.72 9.64
C ARG A 64 0.81 -1.10 10.61
N SER A 65 2.08 -1.48 10.54
CA SER A 65 3.12 -0.88 11.38
C SER A 65 3.34 0.60 11.05
N ALA A 66 2.98 1.03 9.85
CA ALA A 66 3.04 2.43 9.43
C ALA A 66 1.75 3.20 9.74
N GLY A 67 0.82 2.61 10.46
CA GLY A 67 -0.40 3.28 10.91
C GLY A 67 -1.62 3.10 10.02
N PHE A 68 -1.54 2.25 9.01
CA PHE A 68 -2.70 1.94 8.18
C PHE A 68 -3.63 0.94 8.86
N SER A 69 -4.92 1.11 8.68
CA SER A 69 -5.95 0.18 9.16
C SER A 69 -6.94 -0.15 8.06
N THR A 70 -7.65 -1.26 8.22
CA THR A 70 -8.62 -1.70 7.22
C THR A 70 -9.81 -0.74 7.17
N ALA A 71 -10.06 -0.18 6.00
CA ALA A 71 -11.19 0.71 5.75
C ALA A 71 -12.28 0.08 4.88
N GLY A 72 -11.95 -0.97 4.14
CA GLY A 72 -12.92 -1.64 3.29
C GLY A 72 -12.39 -2.97 2.78
N ARG A 73 -13.29 -3.72 2.15
CA ARG A 73 -12.99 -5.04 1.61
C ARG A 73 -13.85 -5.28 0.38
N ARG A 74 -13.21 -5.77 -0.70
CA ARG A 74 -13.91 -6.29 -1.87
C ARG A 74 -13.73 -7.79 -1.90
N ARG A 75 -14.82 -8.53 -1.77
CA ARG A 75 -14.76 -9.99 -1.72
C ARG A 75 -14.41 -10.58 -3.09
N LYS A 76 -13.53 -11.59 -3.09
CA LYS A 76 -13.16 -12.38 -4.27
C LYS A 76 -12.71 -11.53 -5.46
N TYR A 77 -12.02 -10.43 -5.16
CA TYR A 77 -11.60 -9.48 -6.19
C TYR A 77 -10.37 -9.97 -6.96
N TYR A 78 -9.44 -10.62 -6.28
CA TYR A 78 -8.24 -11.17 -6.91
C TYR A 78 -8.40 -12.65 -7.17
N ARG A 79 -7.88 -13.12 -8.33
CA ARG A 79 -7.76 -14.54 -8.63
C ARG A 79 -6.29 -14.91 -8.61
N GLY A 80 -5.95 -15.89 -7.79
CA GLY A 80 -4.61 -16.44 -7.74
C GLY A 80 -4.41 -17.52 -8.79
N ARG A 81 -3.14 -17.88 -9.02
CA ARG A 81 -2.80 -19.04 -9.83
C ARG A 81 -3.36 -20.29 -9.14
N GLY A 82 -3.87 -21.22 -9.92
CA GLY A 82 -4.48 -22.44 -9.39
C GLY A 82 -5.95 -22.29 -8.99
N GLY A 83 -6.59 -21.16 -9.32
CA GLY A 83 -8.02 -20.95 -9.16
C GLY A 83 -8.47 -20.44 -7.79
N GLY A 84 -7.53 -20.09 -6.89
CA GLY A 84 -7.88 -19.47 -5.62
C GLY A 84 -8.39 -18.05 -5.80
N GLU A 85 -9.37 -17.64 -4.98
CA GLU A 85 -9.89 -16.27 -4.97
C GLU A 85 -9.50 -15.60 -3.67
N PHE A 86 -9.16 -14.32 -3.75
CA PHE A 86 -8.73 -13.52 -2.60
C PHE A 86 -9.51 -12.21 -2.57
N ASP A 87 -9.78 -11.76 -1.36
CA ASP A 87 -10.38 -10.45 -1.15
C ASP A 87 -9.35 -9.35 -1.38
N ALA A 88 -9.82 -8.18 -1.79
CA ALA A 88 -9.03 -6.96 -1.80
C ALA A 88 -9.34 -6.17 -0.53
N LEU A 89 -8.30 -5.75 0.18
CA LEU A 89 -8.43 -4.89 1.35
C LEU A 89 -8.07 -3.46 0.97
N THR A 90 -8.90 -2.52 1.37
CA THR A 90 -8.54 -1.10 1.36
C THR A 90 -7.99 -0.75 2.73
N LEU A 91 -6.74 -0.31 2.76
CA LEU A 91 -6.10 0.17 3.97
C LEU A 91 -6.01 1.69 3.90
N ALA A 92 -6.24 2.36 5.02
CA ALA A 92 -6.22 3.81 5.07
C ALA A 92 -5.55 4.31 6.33
N ARG A 93 -4.97 5.51 6.23
CA ARG A 93 -4.38 6.22 7.35
C ARG A 93 -4.77 7.69 7.26
N GLN A 94 -5.30 8.23 8.37
CA GLN A 94 -5.55 9.65 8.51
C GLN A 94 -4.25 10.35 8.92
N LEU A 95 -3.92 11.42 8.25
CA LEU A 95 -2.74 12.22 8.56
C LEU A 95 -3.03 13.34 9.55
#